data_a7624ae7fae5d5a2786a523636ad982e
#
_entry.id   a7624ae7fae5d5a2786a523636ad982e
#
_cell.length_a   1.000
_cell.length_b   1.000
_cell.length_c   1.000
_cell.angle_alpha   90.00
_cell.angle_beta   90.00
_cell.angle_gamma   90.00
#
_symmetry.space_group_name_H-M   'P 1'
#
loop_
_entity.id
_entity.type
_entity.pdbx_description
1 polymer ?
#
loop_
_entity_poly.entity_id
_entity_poly.type
_entity_poly.pdbx_seq_one_letter_code
_entity_poly.pdbx_strand_id
1 'polypeptide(L)'
;MISKASARLGIDFEKLLFEENENIGKTEFTQPAILLVSSIANAVFKEKCNIKPEFVLGHSLGEFSALVAAGALDYLDAIELVHKRGLFMTEACAGGGAGMMALVGIDDATVEKVCAEQRELGKQVWPANYNMDGQLVLAGIKADLESLVEVFKAAGAKRAIVLDMSVASHCELLKSAVESLKPYLEKFLKDKFMPVISNVSTQAYSSKAEAIELLSSQLTSPVKYKQSIKACEDKVDLFIEFGNGIVLKGLNKKITDKATLNVSDMKTLEAVIGELND
;
A
#
# COMPACT_ATOMS: atom_id res chain seq x y z
N MET A 1 -6.30 -21.61 -3.12
CA MET A 1 -6.64 -20.24 -2.68
C MET A 1 -7.44 -19.49 -3.74
N ILE A 2 -7.04 -19.48 -4.99
CA ILE A 2 -7.71 -18.74 -6.10
C ILE A 2 -9.19 -19.08 -6.19
N SER A 3 -9.55 -20.36 -6.36
CA SER A 3 -10.97 -20.80 -6.48
C SER A 3 -11.86 -20.41 -5.28
N LYS A 4 -11.28 -20.40 -4.06
CA LYS A 4 -12.00 -19.95 -2.86
C LYS A 4 -12.22 -18.44 -2.86
N ALA A 5 -11.24 -17.66 -3.34
CA ALA A 5 -11.35 -16.21 -3.50
C ALA A 5 -12.43 -15.88 -4.56
N SER A 6 -12.42 -16.61 -5.70
CA SER A 6 -13.44 -16.46 -6.74
C SER A 6 -14.87 -16.74 -6.22
N ALA A 7 -15.03 -17.81 -5.45
CA ALA A 7 -16.32 -18.13 -4.83
C ALA A 7 -16.76 -17.06 -3.79
N ARG A 8 -15.80 -16.44 -3.04
CA ARG A 8 -16.11 -15.42 -2.03
C ARG A 8 -16.67 -14.14 -2.62
N LEU A 9 -16.10 -13.66 -3.73
CA LEU A 9 -16.48 -12.39 -4.35
C LEU A 9 -17.37 -12.52 -5.60
N GLY A 10 -17.52 -13.72 -6.16
CA GLY A 10 -18.14 -13.89 -7.46
C GLY A 10 -17.29 -13.34 -8.63
N ILE A 11 -15.99 -13.14 -8.40
CA ILE A 11 -15.02 -12.66 -9.38
C ILE A 11 -14.18 -13.84 -9.85
N ASP A 12 -14.04 -14.03 -11.15
CA ASP A 12 -13.14 -15.03 -11.71
C ASP A 12 -11.68 -14.55 -11.58
N PHE A 13 -11.05 -14.90 -10.44
CA PHE A 13 -9.66 -14.53 -10.17
C PHE A 13 -8.67 -15.24 -11.08
N GLU A 14 -9.00 -16.39 -11.66
CA GLU A 14 -8.14 -17.08 -12.61
C GLU A 14 -8.02 -16.25 -13.89
N LYS A 15 -9.14 -15.81 -14.45
CA LYS A 15 -9.13 -14.87 -15.58
C LYS A 15 -8.52 -13.54 -15.23
N LEU A 16 -8.88 -12.98 -14.09
CA LEU A 16 -8.36 -11.66 -13.64
C LEU A 16 -6.84 -11.63 -13.55
N LEU A 17 -6.21 -12.72 -13.09
CA LEU A 17 -4.77 -12.79 -12.84
C LEU A 17 -3.97 -13.27 -14.06
N PHE A 18 -4.53 -14.11 -14.93
CA PHE A 18 -3.75 -14.81 -15.97
C PHE A 18 -4.18 -14.49 -17.40
N GLU A 19 -5.28 -13.77 -17.59
CA GLU A 19 -5.73 -13.32 -18.91
C GLU A 19 -5.68 -11.79 -19.00
N GLU A 20 -5.48 -11.26 -20.20
CA GLU A 20 -5.55 -9.82 -20.45
C GLU A 20 -6.99 -9.33 -20.21
N ASN A 21 -7.15 -8.31 -19.37
CA ASN A 21 -8.46 -7.75 -19.06
C ASN A 21 -8.35 -6.30 -18.56
N GLU A 22 -9.42 -5.53 -18.75
CA GLU A 22 -9.49 -4.13 -18.33
C GLU A 22 -9.75 -3.95 -16.83
N ASN A 23 -10.19 -4.98 -16.13
CA ASN A 23 -10.59 -4.87 -14.73
C ASN A 23 -9.38 -4.80 -13.79
N ILE A 24 -8.25 -5.41 -14.16
CA ILE A 24 -7.06 -5.43 -13.31
C ILE A 24 -6.54 -4.02 -12.98
N GLY A 25 -6.82 -3.02 -13.82
CA GLY A 25 -6.47 -1.62 -13.59
C GLY A 25 -7.42 -0.87 -12.63
N LYS A 26 -8.59 -1.44 -12.31
CA LYS A 26 -9.57 -0.83 -11.41
C LYS A 26 -9.27 -1.20 -9.97
N THR A 27 -9.22 -0.22 -9.06
CA THR A 27 -8.72 -0.43 -7.69
C THR A 27 -9.50 -1.49 -6.91
N GLU A 28 -10.81 -1.64 -7.12
CA GLU A 28 -11.65 -2.67 -6.51
C GLU A 28 -11.30 -4.11 -6.95
N PHE A 29 -10.61 -4.27 -8.07
CA PHE A 29 -10.08 -5.55 -8.56
C PHE A 29 -8.59 -5.69 -8.29
N THR A 30 -7.82 -4.61 -8.47
CA THR A 30 -6.36 -4.61 -8.24
C THR A 30 -6.03 -4.97 -6.79
N GLN A 31 -6.75 -4.39 -5.82
CA GLN A 31 -6.45 -4.60 -4.41
C GLN A 31 -6.61 -6.07 -3.98
N PRO A 32 -7.75 -6.76 -4.22
CA PRO A 32 -7.87 -8.16 -3.86
C PRO A 32 -6.94 -9.07 -4.70
N ALA A 33 -6.61 -8.72 -5.94
CA ALA A 33 -5.66 -9.47 -6.76
C ALA A 33 -4.25 -9.45 -6.16
N ILE A 34 -3.73 -8.28 -5.79
CA ILE A 34 -2.41 -8.13 -5.14
C ILE A 34 -2.40 -8.85 -3.79
N LEU A 35 -3.42 -8.68 -2.96
CA LEU A 35 -3.52 -9.36 -1.66
C LEU A 35 -3.51 -10.88 -1.82
N LEU A 36 -4.26 -11.41 -2.79
CA LEU A 36 -4.32 -12.86 -3.05
C LEU A 36 -2.95 -13.40 -3.45
N VAL A 37 -2.27 -12.75 -4.40
CA VAL A 37 -0.94 -13.17 -4.88
C VAL A 37 0.08 -13.12 -3.76
N SER A 38 0.13 -12.04 -2.97
CA SER A 38 1.03 -11.90 -1.82
C SER A 38 0.73 -12.96 -0.75
N SER A 39 -0.55 -13.26 -0.49
CA SER A 39 -0.97 -14.29 0.47
C SER A 39 -0.57 -15.70 0.01
N ILE A 40 -0.67 -15.99 -1.29
CA ILE A 40 -0.23 -17.28 -1.86
C ILE A 40 1.29 -17.41 -1.71
N ALA A 41 2.05 -16.40 -2.13
CA ALA A 41 3.52 -16.40 -2.04
C ALA A 41 3.98 -16.63 -0.58
N ASN A 42 3.39 -15.92 0.38
CA ASN A 42 3.68 -16.09 1.81
C ASN A 42 3.27 -17.48 2.33
N ALA A 43 2.14 -18.04 1.91
CA ALA A 43 1.70 -19.36 2.31
C ALA A 43 2.67 -20.45 1.83
N VAL A 44 3.08 -20.40 0.55
CA VAL A 44 4.03 -21.35 -0.03
C VAL A 44 5.42 -21.22 0.63
N PHE A 45 5.86 -19.99 0.93
CA PHE A 45 7.11 -19.78 1.67
C PHE A 45 7.05 -20.42 3.07
N LYS A 46 5.97 -20.21 3.83
CA LYS A 46 5.79 -20.78 5.17
C LYS A 46 5.73 -22.32 5.19
N GLU A 47 5.29 -22.96 4.11
CA GLU A 47 5.32 -24.42 3.99
C GLU A 47 6.75 -24.97 3.82
N LYS A 48 7.66 -24.17 3.27
CA LYS A 48 9.04 -24.58 2.95
C LYS A 48 10.09 -24.00 3.90
N CYS A 49 9.78 -22.95 4.63
CA CYS A 49 10.70 -22.25 5.51
C CYS A 49 10.03 -21.89 6.84
N ASN A 50 10.65 -22.30 7.96
CA ASN A 50 10.09 -22.10 9.30
C ASN A 50 10.67 -20.86 10.00
N ILE A 51 11.07 -19.84 9.24
CA ILE A 51 11.55 -18.57 9.81
C ILE A 51 10.35 -17.73 10.24
N LYS A 52 10.43 -17.19 11.45
CA LYS A 52 9.42 -16.27 11.97
C LYS A 52 9.90 -14.84 11.79
N PRO A 53 9.10 -13.96 11.19
CA PRO A 53 9.45 -12.54 11.10
C PRO A 53 9.31 -11.87 12.46
N GLU A 54 10.14 -10.85 12.72
CA GLU A 54 10.02 -10.00 13.91
C GLU A 54 8.75 -9.13 13.84
N PHE A 55 8.45 -8.64 12.66
CA PHE A 55 7.23 -7.90 12.32
C PHE A 55 6.93 -8.07 10.82
N VAL A 56 5.78 -7.58 10.43
CA VAL A 56 5.38 -7.48 9.03
C VAL A 56 4.97 -6.05 8.70
N LEU A 57 5.11 -5.66 7.44
CA LEU A 57 4.70 -4.36 6.93
C LEU A 57 4.31 -4.46 5.45
N GLY A 58 3.74 -3.38 4.95
CA GLY A 58 3.41 -3.27 3.53
C GLY A 58 3.11 -1.82 3.16
N HIS A 59 3.04 -1.54 1.87
CA HIS A 59 2.74 -0.22 1.35
C HIS A 59 1.25 -0.11 1.01
N SER A 60 0.52 0.78 1.65
CA SER A 60 -0.93 1.00 1.43
C SER A 60 -1.73 -0.30 1.53
N LEU A 61 -2.20 -0.85 0.41
CA LEU A 61 -2.83 -2.17 0.36
C LEU A 61 -1.97 -3.27 1.00
N GLY A 62 -0.65 -3.19 0.84
CA GLY A 62 0.29 -4.14 1.41
C GLY A 62 0.21 -4.26 2.94
N GLU A 63 -0.27 -3.25 3.67
CA GLU A 63 -0.53 -3.35 5.11
C GLU A 63 -1.65 -4.35 5.41
N PHE A 64 -2.66 -4.49 4.54
CA PHE A 64 -3.69 -5.53 4.65
C PHE A 64 -3.13 -6.93 4.36
N SER A 65 -2.22 -7.07 3.38
CA SER A 65 -1.49 -8.32 3.14
C SER A 65 -0.61 -8.68 4.35
N ALA A 66 0.02 -7.69 4.97
CA ALA A 66 0.78 -7.86 6.21
C ALA A 66 -0.11 -8.33 7.37
N LEU A 67 -1.34 -7.81 7.50
CA LEU A 67 -2.32 -8.28 8.50
C LEU A 67 -2.73 -9.74 8.30
N VAL A 68 -2.83 -10.20 7.06
CA VAL A 68 -3.04 -11.64 6.78
C VAL A 68 -1.83 -12.45 7.23
N ALA A 69 -0.61 -12.00 6.90
CA ALA A 69 0.64 -12.66 7.31
C ALA A 69 0.81 -12.69 8.83
N ALA A 70 0.38 -11.62 9.52
CA ALA A 70 0.37 -11.47 10.98
C ALA A 70 -0.67 -12.36 11.68
N GLY A 71 -1.63 -12.92 10.94
CA GLY A 71 -2.75 -13.67 11.52
C GLY A 71 -3.89 -12.79 12.06
N ALA A 72 -3.88 -11.49 11.77
CA ALA A 72 -4.93 -10.53 12.13
C ALA A 72 -6.20 -10.69 11.31
N LEU A 73 -6.07 -11.15 10.07
CA LEU A 73 -7.16 -11.38 9.13
C LEU A 73 -7.07 -12.79 8.53
N ASP A 74 -8.21 -13.44 8.33
CA ASP A 74 -8.29 -14.55 7.39
C ASP A 74 -8.16 -14.01 5.96
N TYR A 75 -7.49 -14.75 5.06
CA TYR A 75 -7.24 -14.25 3.72
C TYR A 75 -8.52 -14.03 2.88
N LEU A 76 -9.58 -14.82 3.12
CA LEU A 76 -10.87 -14.62 2.43
C LEU A 76 -11.60 -13.38 2.94
N ASP A 77 -11.56 -13.13 4.25
CA ASP A 77 -12.11 -11.93 4.84
C ASP A 77 -11.32 -10.69 4.39
N ALA A 78 -9.99 -10.81 4.31
CA ALA A 78 -9.13 -9.75 3.80
C ALA A 78 -9.41 -9.42 2.33
N ILE A 79 -9.63 -10.43 1.48
CA ILE A 79 -10.00 -10.24 0.07
C ILE A 79 -11.32 -9.46 -0.06
N GLU A 80 -12.35 -9.82 0.74
CA GLU A 80 -13.62 -9.07 0.78
C GLU A 80 -13.41 -7.64 1.27
N LEU A 81 -12.64 -7.48 2.35
CA LEU A 81 -12.35 -6.18 2.96
C LEU A 81 -11.67 -5.22 1.98
N VAL A 82 -10.62 -5.67 1.26
CA VAL A 82 -9.90 -4.79 0.34
C VAL A 82 -10.65 -4.57 -0.98
N HIS A 83 -11.51 -5.49 -1.39
CA HIS A 83 -12.45 -5.25 -2.49
C HIS A 83 -13.42 -4.12 -2.12
N LYS A 84 -14.01 -4.17 -0.91
CA LYS A 84 -14.85 -3.09 -0.38
C LYS A 84 -14.09 -1.78 -0.24
N ARG A 85 -12.83 -1.83 0.25
CA ARG A 85 -11.95 -0.65 0.31
C ARG A 85 -11.82 0.00 -1.07
N GLY A 86 -11.53 -0.79 -2.11
CA GLY A 86 -11.44 -0.30 -3.49
C GLY A 86 -12.73 0.35 -3.98
N LEU A 87 -13.88 -0.30 -3.76
CA LEU A 87 -15.20 0.25 -4.10
C LEU A 87 -15.46 1.58 -3.39
N PHE A 88 -15.24 1.66 -2.07
CA PHE A 88 -15.47 2.89 -1.31
C PHE A 88 -14.54 4.03 -1.72
N MET A 89 -13.29 3.72 -2.08
CA MET A 89 -12.35 4.71 -2.64
C MET A 89 -12.85 5.23 -4.00
N THR A 90 -13.34 4.35 -4.86
CA THR A 90 -13.93 4.73 -6.16
C THR A 90 -15.19 5.58 -5.96
N GLU A 91 -16.08 5.18 -5.06
CA GLU A 91 -17.29 5.94 -4.71
C GLU A 91 -16.98 7.33 -4.15
N ALA A 92 -15.99 7.43 -3.26
CA ALA A 92 -15.55 8.71 -2.69
C ALA A 92 -14.99 9.68 -3.75
N CYS A 93 -14.45 9.15 -4.86
CA CYS A 93 -13.94 9.90 -5.99
C CYS A 93 -14.95 10.05 -7.15
N ALA A 94 -16.17 9.52 -7.03
CA ALA A 94 -17.18 9.49 -8.11
C ALA A 94 -17.67 10.87 -8.56
N GLY A 95 -17.47 11.91 -7.74
CA GLY A 95 -17.73 13.32 -8.12
C GLY A 95 -16.84 13.82 -9.27
N GLY A 96 -15.88 13.03 -9.69
CA GLY A 96 -14.96 13.30 -10.81
C GLY A 96 -13.77 14.17 -10.42
N GLY A 97 -12.72 14.05 -11.20
CA GLY A 97 -11.57 14.93 -11.10
C GLY A 97 -10.54 14.54 -10.04
N ALA A 98 -10.67 13.43 -9.33
CA ALA A 98 -9.61 12.94 -8.46
C ALA A 98 -8.41 12.40 -9.26
N GLY A 99 -7.21 12.51 -8.71
CA GLY A 99 -5.98 12.06 -9.37
C GLY A 99 -4.80 11.99 -8.42
N MET A 100 -3.66 11.56 -8.96
CA MET A 100 -2.38 11.51 -8.25
C MET A 100 -1.26 12.06 -9.13
N MET A 101 -0.19 12.57 -8.52
CA MET A 101 0.98 13.08 -9.22
C MET A 101 2.26 12.56 -8.56
N ALA A 102 3.13 11.96 -9.37
CA ALA A 102 4.45 11.54 -8.91
C ALA A 102 5.45 12.69 -9.00
N LEU A 103 6.17 12.93 -7.91
CA LEU A 103 7.28 13.88 -7.82
C LEU A 103 8.61 13.12 -7.67
N VAL A 104 9.65 13.57 -8.39
CA VAL A 104 10.99 13.00 -8.32
C VAL A 104 12.02 14.12 -8.21
N GLY A 105 12.99 13.94 -7.32
CA GLY A 105 14.15 14.82 -7.16
C GLY A 105 13.88 16.10 -6.38
N ILE A 106 12.92 16.08 -5.47
CA ILE A 106 12.56 17.17 -4.55
C ILE A 106 12.45 16.60 -3.12
N ASP A 107 12.81 17.37 -2.12
CA ASP A 107 12.74 16.95 -0.72
C ASP A 107 11.34 17.08 -0.12
N ASP A 108 11.09 16.30 0.94
CA ASP A 108 9.78 16.20 1.59
C ASP A 108 9.30 17.57 2.13
N ALA A 109 10.17 18.32 2.80
CA ALA A 109 9.80 19.59 3.43
C ALA A 109 9.38 20.65 2.42
N THR A 110 10.08 20.71 1.27
CA THR A 110 9.71 21.59 0.16
C THR A 110 8.33 21.19 -0.41
N VAL A 111 8.07 19.87 -0.58
CA VAL A 111 6.77 19.39 -1.07
C VAL A 111 5.65 19.74 -0.10
N GLU A 112 5.84 19.48 1.20
CA GLU A 112 4.86 19.79 2.24
C GLU A 112 4.53 21.29 2.29
N LYS A 113 5.55 22.14 2.20
CA LYS A 113 5.41 23.59 2.16
C LYS A 113 4.58 24.04 0.95
N VAL A 114 4.95 23.59 -0.26
CA VAL A 114 4.21 23.91 -1.48
C VAL A 114 2.76 23.45 -1.39
N CYS A 115 2.53 22.21 -0.94
CA CYS A 115 1.17 21.71 -0.76
C CYS A 115 0.36 22.55 0.23
N ALA A 116 0.96 22.98 1.34
CA ALA A 116 0.28 23.84 2.32
C ALA A 116 -0.08 25.19 1.72
N GLU A 117 0.87 25.89 1.08
CA GLU A 117 0.65 27.18 0.42
C GLU A 117 -0.43 27.08 -0.66
N GLN A 118 -0.43 26.01 -1.45
CA GLN A 118 -1.43 25.83 -2.52
C GLN A 118 -2.82 25.51 -1.97
N ARG A 119 -2.92 24.82 -0.82
CA ARG A 119 -4.22 24.63 -0.14
C ARG A 119 -4.78 25.94 0.42
N GLU A 120 -3.95 26.83 0.93
CA GLU A 120 -4.37 28.19 1.35
C GLU A 120 -4.94 29.00 0.18
N LEU A 121 -4.48 28.72 -1.05
CA LEU A 121 -5.01 29.28 -2.29
C LEU A 121 -6.24 28.54 -2.84
N GLY A 122 -6.79 27.58 -2.09
CA GLY A 122 -8.00 26.83 -2.44
C GLY A 122 -7.77 25.58 -3.30
N LYS A 123 -6.52 25.19 -3.59
CA LYS A 123 -6.20 23.96 -4.31
C LYS A 123 -6.38 22.74 -3.42
N GLN A 124 -6.88 21.66 -3.99
CA GLN A 124 -7.02 20.38 -3.30
C GLN A 124 -5.84 19.46 -3.65
N VAL A 125 -4.77 19.55 -2.86
CA VAL A 125 -3.52 18.78 -3.04
C VAL A 125 -2.92 18.40 -1.69
N TRP A 126 -2.52 17.12 -1.55
CA TRP A 126 -1.95 16.55 -0.32
C TRP A 126 -0.78 15.61 -0.66
N PRO A 127 0.28 15.56 0.18
CA PRO A 127 1.20 14.42 0.17
C PRO A 127 0.44 13.12 0.47
N ALA A 128 0.65 12.11 -0.36
CA ALA A 128 -0.04 10.82 -0.26
C ALA A 128 0.91 9.66 0.05
N ASN A 129 2.11 9.63 -0.56
CA ASN A 129 3.09 8.58 -0.31
C ASN A 129 4.50 9.16 -0.20
N TYR A 130 5.17 8.89 0.90
CA TYR A 130 6.60 9.11 1.09
C TYR A 130 7.34 7.81 0.77
N ASN A 131 7.70 7.61 -0.50
CA ASN A 131 8.23 6.34 -0.97
C ASN A 131 9.72 6.15 -0.63
N MET A 132 10.54 7.13 -0.96
CA MET A 132 11.98 7.19 -0.64
C MET A 132 12.44 8.63 -0.73
N ASP A 133 13.70 8.92 -0.35
CA ASP A 133 14.25 10.26 -0.49
C ASP A 133 14.17 10.75 -1.94
N GLY A 134 13.58 11.91 -2.13
CA GLY A 134 13.36 12.51 -3.42
C GLY A 134 12.27 11.85 -4.28
N GLN A 135 11.44 10.97 -3.73
CA GLN A 135 10.28 10.40 -4.44
C GLN A 135 9.04 10.39 -3.57
N LEU A 136 8.10 11.27 -3.90
CA LEU A 136 6.78 11.38 -3.28
C LEU A 136 5.68 11.21 -4.32
N VAL A 137 4.50 10.85 -3.83
CA VAL A 137 3.27 10.92 -4.62
C VAL A 137 2.29 11.85 -3.91
N LEU A 138 1.68 12.74 -4.69
CA LEU A 138 0.61 13.61 -4.25
C LEU A 138 -0.74 13.04 -4.68
N ALA A 139 -1.77 13.35 -3.92
CA ALA A 139 -3.17 13.10 -4.26
C ALA A 139 -3.95 14.41 -4.24
N GLY A 140 -5.01 14.49 -5.01
CA GLY A 140 -5.84 15.69 -5.06
C GLY A 140 -6.83 15.70 -6.21
N ILE A 141 -7.33 16.89 -6.54
CA ILE A 141 -8.12 17.10 -7.74
C ILE A 141 -7.16 17.18 -8.95
N LYS A 142 -7.44 16.42 -10.00
CA LYS A 142 -6.57 16.26 -11.18
C LYS A 142 -6.24 17.62 -11.84
N ALA A 143 -7.23 18.49 -12.00
CA ALA A 143 -7.02 19.82 -12.55
C ALA A 143 -6.10 20.70 -11.67
N ASP A 144 -6.20 20.57 -10.34
CA ASP A 144 -5.28 21.24 -9.42
C ASP A 144 -3.86 20.67 -9.58
N LEU A 145 -3.72 19.34 -9.58
CA LEU A 145 -2.43 18.68 -9.78
C LEU A 145 -1.78 19.09 -11.10
N GLU A 146 -2.53 19.10 -12.20
CA GLU A 146 -2.06 19.56 -13.52
C GLU A 146 -1.55 21.00 -13.48
N SER A 147 -2.26 21.89 -12.80
CA SER A 147 -1.87 23.30 -12.64
C SER A 147 -0.60 23.49 -11.81
N LEU A 148 -0.24 22.49 -10.98
CA LEU A 148 0.90 22.54 -10.07
C LEU A 148 2.18 21.91 -10.65
N VAL A 149 2.14 21.32 -11.82
CA VAL A 149 3.31 20.68 -12.45
C VAL A 149 4.50 21.65 -12.55
N GLU A 150 4.28 22.84 -13.08
CA GLU A 150 5.34 23.85 -13.23
C GLU A 150 5.72 24.48 -11.89
N VAL A 151 4.80 24.56 -10.92
CA VAL A 151 5.09 25.04 -9.55
C VAL A 151 6.09 24.10 -8.88
N PHE A 152 5.88 22.79 -8.92
CA PHE A 152 6.81 21.82 -8.34
C PHE A 152 8.15 21.76 -9.07
N LYS A 153 8.16 21.91 -10.39
CA LYS A 153 9.42 22.03 -11.15
C LYS A 153 10.21 23.28 -10.75
N ALA A 154 9.54 24.41 -10.61
CA ALA A 154 10.17 25.65 -10.13
C ALA A 154 10.67 25.54 -8.68
N ALA A 155 10.01 24.75 -7.84
CA ALA A 155 10.43 24.43 -6.49
C ALA A 155 11.59 23.41 -6.42
N GLY A 156 12.06 22.88 -7.55
CA GLY A 156 13.22 22.00 -7.64
C GLY A 156 12.93 20.53 -8.01
N ALA A 157 11.69 20.16 -8.27
CA ALA A 157 11.38 18.81 -8.73
C ALA A 157 11.97 18.54 -10.12
N LYS A 158 12.75 17.46 -10.25
CA LYS A 158 13.28 17.02 -11.55
C LYS A 158 12.16 16.49 -12.46
N ARG A 159 11.13 15.89 -11.87
CA ARG A 159 9.92 15.43 -12.56
C ARG A 159 8.70 15.65 -11.70
N ALA A 160 7.61 16.11 -12.34
CA ALA A 160 6.26 16.18 -11.79
C ALA A 160 5.32 15.61 -12.86
N ILE A 161 4.76 14.43 -12.61
CA ILE A 161 4.00 13.64 -13.60
C ILE A 161 2.64 13.32 -13.03
N VAL A 162 1.58 13.85 -13.61
CA VAL A 162 0.20 13.47 -13.30
C VAL A 162 -0.02 12.05 -13.82
N LEU A 163 -0.49 11.17 -12.95
CA LEU A 163 -0.68 9.75 -13.26
C LEU A 163 -2.02 9.55 -13.97
N ASP A 164 -2.06 8.57 -14.86
CA ASP A 164 -3.29 8.18 -15.57
C ASP A 164 -4.15 7.28 -14.66
N MET A 165 -4.81 7.93 -13.69
CA MET A 165 -5.73 7.29 -12.76
C MET A 165 -6.79 8.28 -12.29
N SER A 166 -7.97 7.75 -11.95
CA SER A 166 -9.16 8.53 -11.58
C SER A 166 -9.52 8.45 -10.10
N VAL A 167 -8.71 7.77 -9.29
CA VAL A 167 -8.91 7.60 -7.85
C VAL A 167 -7.74 8.22 -7.12
N ALA A 168 -8.02 9.15 -6.21
CA ALA A 168 -7.04 9.64 -5.25
C ALA A 168 -6.89 8.63 -4.10
N SER A 169 -5.74 8.65 -3.43
CA SER A 169 -5.47 7.81 -2.27
C SER A 169 -4.80 8.63 -1.17
N HIS A 170 -5.05 8.27 0.09
CA HIS A 170 -4.33 8.82 1.24
C HIS A 170 -4.49 10.34 1.41
N CYS A 171 -5.68 10.87 1.17
CA CYS A 171 -5.99 12.28 1.32
C CYS A 171 -7.45 12.50 1.76
N GLU A 172 -7.76 13.75 2.10
CA GLU A 172 -9.07 14.19 2.62
C GLU A 172 -10.28 13.85 1.71
N LEU A 173 -10.05 13.63 0.41
CA LEU A 173 -11.11 13.22 -0.53
C LEU A 173 -11.74 11.87 -0.17
N LEU A 174 -11.04 11.04 0.61
CA LEU A 174 -11.51 9.71 1.00
C LEU A 174 -12.25 9.67 2.36
N LYS A 175 -12.66 10.80 2.92
CA LYS A 175 -13.36 10.82 4.22
C LYS A 175 -14.60 9.93 4.27
N SER A 176 -15.41 9.90 3.22
CA SER A 176 -16.60 9.04 3.16
C SER A 176 -16.26 7.55 3.12
N ALA A 177 -15.13 7.19 2.49
CA ALA A 177 -14.66 5.82 2.44
C ALA A 177 -14.24 5.29 3.83
N VAL A 178 -13.75 6.16 4.73
CA VAL A 178 -13.40 5.80 6.11
C VAL A 178 -14.61 5.24 6.85
N GLU A 179 -15.74 5.98 6.83
CA GLU A 179 -16.96 5.58 7.51
C GLU A 179 -17.52 4.26 6.95
N SER A 180 -17.44 4.08 5.63
CA SER A 180 -17.91 2.87 4.96
C SER A 180 -17.03 1.65 5.25
N LEU A 181 -15.71 1.84 5.43
CA LEU A 181 -14.76 0.76 5.66
C LEU A 181 -14.76 0.25 7.11
N LYS A 182 -14.96 1.15 8.08
CA LYS A 182 -14.84 0.86 9.51
C LYS A 182 -15.65 -0.36 9.98
N PRO A 183 -16.94 -0.56 9.61
CA PRO A 183 -17.70 -1.73 10.01
C PRO A 183 -17.09 -3.06 9.52
N TYR A 184 -16.42 -3.06 8.37
CA TYR A 184 -15.72 -4.25 7.87
C TYR A 184 -14.43 -4.54 8.64
N LEU A 185 -13.70 -3.50 9.05
CA LEU A 185 -12.54 -3.66 9.96
C LEU A 185 -12.99 -4.25 11.31
N GLU A 186 -14.05 -3.72 11.89
CA GLU A 186 -14.63 -4.23 13.13
C GLU A 186 -15.09 -5.68 13.02
N LYS A 187 -15.65 -6.07 11.88
CA LYS A 187 -16.17 -7.42 11.64
C LYS A 187 -15.05 -8.45 11.49
N PHE A 188 -13.98 -8.13 10.75
CA PHE A 188 -13.03 -9.12 10.27
C PHE A 188 -11.72 -9.20 11.09
N LEU A 189 -11.30 -8.11 11.75
CA LEU A 189 -10.07 -8.10 12.52
C LEU A 189 -10.18 -8.96 13.79
N LYS A 190 -9.12 -9.73 14.07
CA LYS A 190 -8.94 -10.51 15.30
C LYS A 190 -8.34 -9.65 16.40
N ASP A 191 -8.56 -10.03 17.66
CA ASP A 191 -8.22 -9.22 18.82
C ASP A 191 -6.70 -9.06 19.03
N LYS A 192 -5.91 -10.10 18.71
CA LYS A 192 -4.45 -10.11 18.87
C LYS A 192 -3.78 -10.78 17.68
N PHE A 193 -2.64 -10.27 17.28
CA PHE A 193 -1.86 -10.77 16.16
C PHE A 193 -0.39 -10.37 16.30
N MET A 194 0.46 -10.87 15.42
CA MET A 194 1.86 -10.50 15.37
C MET A 194 2.04 -9.02 14.99
N PRO A 195 3.11 -8.34 15.47
CA PRO A 195 3.33 -6.92 15.19
C PRO A 195 3.30 -6.57 13.71
N VAL A 196 2.54 -5.53 13.37
CA VAL A 196 2.46 -4.92 12.03
C VAL A 196 2.94 -3.48 12.14
N ILE A 197 3.81 -3.03 11.23
CA ILE A 197 4.23 -1.62 11.19
C ILE A 197 3.19 -0.81 10.42
N SER A 198 2.66 0.22 11.06
CA SER A 198 1.65 1.10 10.47
C SER A 198 2.24 2.07 9.44
N ASN A 199 1.55 2.25 8.33
CA ASN A 199 1.87 3.27 7.33
C ASN A 199 1.67 4.70 7.85
N VAL A 200 0.83 4.89 8.85
CA VAL A 200 0.47 6.21 9.41
C VAL A 200 1.40 6.61 10.55
N SER A 201 1.47 5.77 11.59
CA SER A 201 2.26 6.06 12.80
C SER A 201 3.73 5.67 12.67
N THR A 202 4.09 4.79 11.74
CA THR A 202 5.41 4.13 11.60
C THR A 202 5.81 3.23 12.77
N GLN A 203 4.90 3.04 13.72
CA GLN A 203 5.09 2.19 14.89
C GLN A 203 4.40 0.83 14.71
N ALA A 204 4.88 -0.16 15.46
CA ALA A 204 4.25 -1.47 15.49
C ALA A 204 2.94 -1.42 16.28
N TYR A 205 1.93 -2.13 15.78
CA TYR A 205 0.67 -2.39 16.47
C TYR A 205 0.30 -3.88 16.38
N SER A 206 -0.48 -4.38 17.34
CA SER A 206 -0.79 -5.82 17.43
C SER A 206 -2.17 -6.11 18.01
N SER A 207 -3.04 -5.12 18.11
CA SER A 207 -4.41 -5.26 18.62
C SER A 207 -5.45 -4.76 17.63
N LYS A 208 -6.65 -5.33 17.71
CA LYS A 208 -7.81 -4.94 16.90
C LYS A 208 -8.15 -3.45 17.02
N ALA A 209 -8.12 -2.91 18.25
CA ALA A 209 -8.46 -1.51 18.48
C ALA A 209 -7.49 -0.56 17.75
N GLU A 210 -6.18 -0.78 17.88
CA GLU A 210 -5.16 -0.02 17.17
C GLU A 210 -5.30 -0.18 15.65
N ALA A 211 -5.55 -1.41 15.17
CA ALA A 211 -5.72 -1.67 13.75
C ALA A 211 -6.90 -0.91 13.15
N ILE A 212 -8.06 -0.88 13.83
CA ILE A 212 -9.23 -0.13 13.35
C ILE A 212 -8.91 1.37 13.24
N GLU A 213 -8.27 1.95 14.24
CA GLU A 213 -7.89 3.37 14.24
C GLU A 213 -6.90 3.68 13.11
N LEU A 214 -5.81 2.92 13.05
CA LEU A 214 -4.71 3.17 12.09
C LEU A 214 -5.12 2.91 10.64
N LEU A 215 -5.86 1.84 10.36
CA LEU A 215 -6.34 1.54 9.01
C LEU A 215 -7.46 2.48 8.54
N SER A 216 -8.28 2.97 9.46
CA SER A 216 -9.23 4.04 9.17
C SER A 216 -8.50 5.33 8.80
N SER A 217 -7.52 5.74 9.59
CA SER A 217 -6.67 6.89 9.31
C SER A 217 -5.83 6.73 8.03
N GLN A 218 -5.45 5.51 7.66
CA GLN A 218 -4.63 5.26 6.47
C GLN A 218 -5.28 5.78 5.18
N LEU A 219 -6.62 5.76 5.08
CA LEU A 219 -7.32 6.26 3.88
C LEU A 219 -7.14 7.76 3.66
N THR A 220 -7.03 8.54 4.72
CA THR A 220 -6.95 10.00 4.67
C THR A 220 -5.60 10.57 5.08
N SER A 221 -4.64 9.71 5.42
CA SER A 221 -3.29 10.09 5.85
C SER A 221 -2.23 9.52 4.91
N PRO A 222 -1.10 10.20 4.76
CA PRO A 222 -0.04 9.72 3.87
C PRO A 222 0.57 8.40 4.34
N VAL A 223 0.91 7.55 3.37
CA VAL A 223 1.75 6.38 3.59
C VAL A 223 3.18 6.82 3.82
N LYS A 224 3.68 6.65 5.02
CA LYS A 224 5.06 6.97 5.43
C LYS A 224 5.98 5.77 5.26
N TYR A 225 6.07 5.23 4.02
CA TYR A 225 6.81 3.99 3.77
C TYR A 225 8.30 4.11 4.10
N LYS A 226 8.95 5.17 3.63
CA LYS A 226 10.35 5.45 3.95
C LYS A 226 10.60 5.49 5.45
N GLN A 227 9.76 6.23 6.17
CA GLN A 227 9.87 6.36 7.62
C GLN A 227 9.58 5.04 8.34
N SER A 228 8.67 4.21 7.81
CA SER A 228 8.37 2.88 8.37
C SER A 228 9.57 1.95 8.27
N ILE A 229 10.26 1.91 7.12
CA ILE A 229 11.50 1.12 6.96
C ILE A 229 12.58 1.62 7.91
N LYS A 230 12.82 2.95 7.97
CA LYS A 230 13.82 3.54 8.87
C LYS A 230 13.53 3.27 10.36
N ALA A 231 12.28 3.25 10.77
CA ALA A 231 11.90 2.98 12.16
C ALA A 231 12.12 1.52 12.60
N CYS A 232 12.31 0.61 11.68
CA CYS A 232 12.41 -0.82 11.97
C CYS A 232 13.68 -1.53 11.41
N GLU A 233 14.49 -0.87 10.58
CA GLU A 233 15.64 -1.50 9.91
C GLU A 233 16.69 -2.07 10.87
N ASP A 234 16.89 -1.44 12.04
CA ASP A 234 17.87 -1.89 13.03
C ASP A 234 17.42 -3.15 13.81
N LYS A 235 16.17 -3.55 13.65
CA LYS A 235 15.57 -4.69 14.36
C LYS A 235 15.61 -5.99 13.54
N VAL A 236 16.10 -5.95 12.31
CA VAL A 236 16.08 -7.08 11.39
C VAL A 236 17.41 -7.22 10.65
N ASP A 237 17.71 -8.42 10.20
CA ASP A 237 18.86 -8.71 9.35
C ASP A 237 18.58 -8.41 7.89
N LEU A 238 17.34 -8.70 7.44
CA LEU A 238 16.89 -8.51 6.07
C LEU A 238 15.37 -8.35 5.98
N PHE A 239 14.89 -7.95 4.80
CA PHE A 239 13.47 -7.92 4.43
C PHE A 239 13.16 -8.95 3.35
N ILE A 240 11.94 -9.48 3.34
CA ILE A 240 11.44 -10.35 2.26
C ILE A 240 10.13 -9.76 1.72
N GLU A 241 10.12 -9.40 0.43
CA GLU A 241 8.94 -8.94 -0.28
C GLU A 241 8.19 -10.13 -0.88
N PHE A 242 6.88 -10.22 -0.63
CA PHE A 242 6.00 -11.27 -1.16
C PHE A 242 5.01 -10.68 -2.17
N GLY A 243 4.92 -11.27 -3.34
CA GLY A 243 3.95 -10.88 -4.35
C GLY A 243 4.56 -10.65 -5.73
N ASN A 244 3.77 -10.10 -6.63
CA ASN A 244 4.20 -9.86 -8.00
C ASN A 244 5.14 -8.65 -8.09
N GLY A 245 6.32 -8.85 -8.63
CA GLY A 245 7.30 -7.79 -8.88
C GLY A 245 8.30 -7.56 -7.74
N ILE A 246 8.97 -6.42 -7.82
CA ILE A 246 10.10 -6.04 -6.96
C ILE A 246 10.02 -4.56 -6.54
N VAL A 247 8.82 -4.03 -6.37
CA VAL A 247 8.61 -2.59 -6.12
C VAL A 247 9.21 -2.18 -4.78
N LEU A 248 8.88 -2.93 -3.70
CA LEU A 248 9.36 -2.61 -2.38
C LEU A 248 10.86 -2.88 -2.24
N LYS A 249 11.37 -3.94 -2.86
CA LYS A 249 12.82 -4.20 -2.97
C LYS A 249 13.54 -3.03 -3.64
N GLY A 250 12.95 -2.47 -4.70
CA GLY A 250 13.49 -1.29 -5.39
C GLY A 250 13.52 -0.04 -4.52
N LEU A 251 12.48 0.19 -3.71
CA LEU A 251 12.41 1.29 -2.75
C LEU A 251 13.40 1.09 -1.60
N ASN A 252 13.39 -0.10 -0.97
CA ASN A 252 14.26 -0.44 0.16
C ASN A 252 15.74 -0.24 -0.17
N LYS A 253 16.18 -0.62 -1.37
CA LYS A 253 17.57 -0.39 -1.86
C LYS A 253 18.00 1.09 -1.79
N LYS A 254 17.04 2.04 -1.74
CA LYS A 254 17.29 3.48 -1.64
C LYS A 254 17.07 4.03 -0.24
N ILE A 255 16.47 3.24 0.65
CA ILE A 255 16.12 3.67 2.01
C ILE A 255 17.08 3.08 3.04
N THR A 256 17.49 1.82 2.88
CA THR A 256 18.26 1.05 3.87
C THR A 256 19.37 0.24 3.21
N ASP A 257 20.44 -0.02 3.98
CA ASP A 257 21.52 -0.94 3.58
C ASP A 257 21.16 -2.41 3.82
N LYS A 258 20.03 -2.70 4.49
CA LYS A 258 19.55 -4.06 4.71
C LYS A 258 19.12 -4.71 3.40
N ALA A 259 19.51 -5.96 3.19
CA ALA A 259 19.08 -6.72 2.03
C ALA A 259 17.55 -6.82 1.98
N THR A 260 17.00 -6.78 0.78
CA THR A 260 15.60 -7.13 0.54
C THR A 260 15.54 -8.21 -0.52
N LEU A 261 15.11 -9.40 -0.12
CA LEU A 261 14.83 -10.54 -1.00
C LEU A 261 13.40 -10.43 -1.51
N ASN A 262 13.03 -11.20 -2.52
CA ASN A 262 11.64 -11.25 -2.99
C ASN A 262 11.21 -12.66 -3.38
N VAL A 263 9.96 -12.98 -3.10
CA VAL A 263 9.28 -14.23 -3.48
C VAL A 263 8.12 -13.89 -4.39
N SER A 264 8.32 -14.06 -5.70
CA SER A 264 7.33 -13.80 -6.74
C SER A 264 7.00 -15.04 -7.59
N ASP A 265 7.89 -16.02 -7.59
CA ASP A 265 7.76 -17.30 -8.31
C ASP A 265 8.57 -18.40 -7.61
N MET A 266 8.54 -19.62 -8.16
CA MET A 266 9.26 -20.75 -7.58
C MET A 266 10.78 -20.57 -7.59
N LYS A 267 11.34 -19.91 -8.62
CA LYS A 267 12.77 -19.68 -8.74
C LYS A 267 13.27 -18.71 -7.67
N THR A 268 12.55 -17.62 -7.45
CA THR A 268 12.87 -16.63 -6.42
C THR A 268 12.65 -17.21 -5.02
N LEU A 269 11.63 -18.04 -4.82
CA LEU A 269 11.41 -18.78 -3.57
C LEU A 269 12.59 -19.70 -3.22
N GLU A 270 13.07 -20.50 -4.17
CA GLU A 270 14.21 -21.40 -3.96
C GLU A 270 15.50 -20.61 -3.66
N ALA A 271 15.72 -19.50 -4.34
CA ALA A 271 16.87 -18.63 -4.08
C ALA A 271 16.82 -18.03 -2.66
N VAL A 272 15.64 -17.54 -2.21
CA VAL A 272 15.46 -17.01 -0.84
C VAL A 272 15.69 -18.09 0.20
N ILE A 273 15.17 -19.31 0.01
CA ILE A 273 15.38 -20.41 0.95
C ILE A 273 16.85 -20.80 1.02
N GLY A 274 17.57 -20.81 -0.10
CA GLY A 274 19.02 -21.05 -0.13
C GLY A 274 19.78 -20.01 0.70
N GLU A 275 19.53 -18.72 0.47
CA GLU A 275 20.20 -17.62 1.18
C GLU A 275 19.89 -17.59 2.70
N LEU A 276 18.72 -18.09 3.12
CA LEU A 276 18.35 -18.15 4.54
C LEU A 276 18.93 -19.36 5.27
N ASN A 277 19.45 -20.37 4.56
CA ASN A 277 20.05 -21.57 5.13
C ASN A 277 21.59 -21.52 5.19
N ASP A 278 22.20 -20.56 4.49
CA ASP A 278 23.65 -20.29 4.50
C ASP A 278 24.04 -19.37 5.67
#